data_fc28eaa488015872bff57e981886a065
#
_entry.id   fc28eaa488015872bff57e981886a065
#
_cell.length_a   1.000
_cell.length_b   1.000
_cell.length_c   1.000
_cell.angle_alpha   90.00
_cell.angle_beta   90.00
_cell.angle_gamma   90.00
#
_symmetry.space_group_name_H-M   'P 1'
#
loop_
_entity.id
_entity.type
_entity.pdbx_description
1 polymer ?
#
loop_
_entity_poly.entity_id
_entity_poly.type
_entity_poly.pdbx_seq_one_letter_code
_entity_poly.pdbx_strand_id
1 'polypeptide(L)'
;ETVDMLIHCAGINGTIRDIRDGYDYPGMLRTLNVNALGAIRVTEAFLPLMDRGTDKKICCISSEAGSIGTCWREDETEYCMSKAALNAGMAVLSNRLKKDGYEIRLYHPGWMNTYMMGTKEDADLNPEEAARLALQSFFKIREQEKLVLDSYDGSIIPW
;
A
#
# COMPACT_ATOMS: atom_id res chain seq x y z
N GLU A 1 8.74 -18.22 18.04
CA GLU A 1 8.11 -16.92 17.77
C GLU A 1 7.13 -17.04 16.62
N THR A 2 6.04 -16.27 16.66
CA THR A 2 4.98 -16.20 15.64
C THR A 2 4.69 -14.76 15.29
N VAL A 3 4.13 -14.52 14.12
CA VAL A 3 3.62 -13.21 13.68
C VAL A 3 2.20 -13.41 13.19
N ASP A 4 1.24 -12.70 13.76
CA ASP A 4 -0.17 -12.80 13.40
C ASP A 4 -0.57 -11.73 12.38
N MET A 5 0.06 -10.54 12.45
CA MET A 5 -0.20 -9.45 11.53
C MET A 5 1.10 -8.79 11.07
N LEU A 6 1.23 -8.55 9.78
CA LEU A 6 2.31 -7.81 9.14
C LEU A 6 1.74 -6.57 8.47
N ILE A 7 2.26 -5.38 8.86
CA ILE A 7 1.81 -4.11 8.30
C ILE A 7 2.94 -3.46 7.50
N HIS A 8 2.77 -3.32 6.21
CA HIS A 8 3.69 -2.62 5.30
C HIS A 8 3.35 -1.14 5.25
N CYS A 9 4.12 -0.32 5.98
CA CYS A 9 3.98 1.15 6.01
C CYS A 9 5.05 1.87 5.20
N ALA A 10 6.13 1.18 4.80
CA ALA A 10 7.23 1.80 4.09
C ALA A 10 6.78 2.35 2.72
N GLY A 11 7.18 3.57 2.41
CA GLY A 11 6.89 4.21 1.13
C GLY A 11 7.66 5.51 0.95
N ILE A 12 8.03 5.79 -0.29
CA ILE A 12 8.65 7.05 -0.72
C ILE A 12 7.89 7.59 -1.92
N ASN A 13 7.87 8.92 -2.10
CA ASN A 13 7.13 9.52 -3.21
C ASN A 13 7.94 9.55 -4.52
N GLY A 14 9.25 9.71 -4.43
CA GLY A 14 10.09 9.90 -5.60
C GLY A 14 10.13 11.36 -6.08
N THR A 15 10.48 11.57 -7.34
CA THR A 15 10.65 12.92 -7.92
C THR A 15 9.47 13.24 -8.83
N ILE A 16 8.85 14.40 -8.62
CA ILE A 16 7.81 14.92 -9.53
C ILE A 16 8.51 15.56 -10.73
N ARG A 17 8.21 15.09 -11.94
CA ARG A 17 8.78 15.59 -13.19
C ARG A 17 7.77 15.55 -14.35
N ASP A 18 7.82 16.57 -15.19
CA ASP A 18 7.18 16.50 -16.51
C ASP A 18 7.95 15.54 -17.42
N ILE A 19 7.24 14.78 -18.22
CA ILE A 19 7.84 13.84 -19.18
C ILE A 19 8.76 14.54 -20.20
N ARG A 20 8.49 15.81 -20.52
CA ARG A 20 9.29 16.60 -21.47
C ARG A 20 10.67 16.97 -20.92
N ASP A 21 10.80 17.00 -19.57
CA ASP A 21 12.07 17.26 -18.88
C ASP A 21 12.90 16.01 -18.67
N GLY A 22 12.32 14.84 -19.04
CA GLY A 22 12.93 13.52 -18.87
C GLY A 22 12.82 13.01 -17.44
N TYR A 23 12.65 11.69 -17.31
CA TYR A 23 12.54 11.01 -16.02
C TYR A 23 13.92 10.62 -15.45
N ASP A 24 13.99 10.58 -14.12
CA ASP A 24 15.07 9.95 -13.37
C ASP A 24 14.79 8.45 -13.25
N TYR A 25 15.16 7.66 -14.26
CA TYR A 25 14.92 6.20 -14.24
C TYR A 25 15.57 5.48 -13.05
N PRO A 26 16.79 5.82 -12.59
CA PRO A 26 17.32 5.27 -11.33
C PRO A 26 16.43 5.58 -10.11
N GLY A 27 15.91 6.81 -10.00
CA GLY A 27 14.94 7.19 -8.95
C GLY A 27 13.64 6.40 -9.05
N MET A 28 13.08 6.24 -10.25
CA MET A 28 11.88 5.44 -10.49
C MET A 28 12.06 3.98 -10.06
N LEU A 29 13.20 3.39 -10.41
CA LEU A 29 13.54 2.02 -9.98
C LEU A 29 13.66 1.92 -8.46
N ARG A 30 14.24 2.93 -7.80
CA ARG A 30 14.31 2.99 -6.35
C ARG A 30 12.92 3.05 -5.72
N THR A 31 12.03 3.88 -6.24
CA THR A 31 10.65 4.03 -5.75
C THR A 31 9.86 2.73 -5.91
N LEU A 32 9.95 2.09 -7.08
CA LEU A 32 9.38 0.75 -7.30
C LEU A 32 9.96 -0.30 -6.34
N ASN A 33 11.27 -0.25 -6.13
CA ASN A 33 11.98 -1.18 -5.26
C ASN A 33 11.54 -1.06 -3.78
N VAL A 34 11.32 0.16 -3.30
CA VAL A 34 10.85 0.40 -1.92
C VAL A 34 9.36 0.09 -1.81
N ASN A 35 8.52 0.73 -2.64
CA ASN A 35 7.07 0.75 -2.45
C ASN A 35 6.39 -0.58 -2.83
N ALA A 36 6.90 -1.28 -3.83
CA ALA A 36 6.30 -2.53 -4.32
C ALA A 36 7.13 -3.76 -3.94
N LEU A 37 8.36 -3.87 -4.43
CA LEU A 37 9.19 -5.05 -4.18
C LEU A 37 9.59 -5.19 -2.70
N GLY A 38 9.71 -4.08 -1.97
CA GLY A 38 9.98 -4.09 -0.53
C GLY A 38 8.91 -4.87 0.24
N ALA A 39 7.63 -4.60 -0.05
CA ALA A 39 6.51 -5.30 0.57
C ALA A 39 6.53 -6.81 0.25
N ILE A 40 6.84 -7.18 -1.00
CA ILE A 40 6.95 -8.60 -1.39
C ILE A 40 8.08 -9.31 -0.64
N ARG A 41 9.29 -8.70 -0.59
CA ARG A 41 10.45 -9.29 0.11
C ARG A 41 10.21 -9.46 1.61
N VAL A 42 9.62 -8.45 2.25
CA VAL A 42 9.31 -8.53 3.69
C VAL A 42 8.23 -9.58 3.93
N THR A 43 7.20 -9.66 3.08
CA THR A 43 6.21 -10.74 3.16
C THR A 43 6.90 -12.10 3.07
N GLU A 44 7.70 -12.33 2.04
CA GLU A 44 8.45 -13.59 1.84
C GLU A 44 9.27 -13.96 3.07
N ALA A 45 10.02 -13.01 3.62
CA ALA A 45 10.86 -13.23 4.80
C ALA A 45 10.07 -13.58 6.06
N PHE A 46 8.85 -13.05 6.22
CA PHE A 46 8.01 -13.27 7.40
C PHE A 46 7.04 -14.45 7.26
N LEU A 47 6.79 -14.98 6.06
CA LEU A 47 5.89 -16.12 5.87
C LEU A 47 6.14 -17.28 6.83
N PRO A 48 7.40 -17.75 7.09
CA PRO A 48 7.63 -18.86 8.00
C PRO A 48 7.21 -18.59 9.45
N LEU A 49 7.20 -17.30 9.87
CA LEU A 49 6.72 -16.90 11.20
C LEU A 49 5.20 -16.76 11.21
N MET A 50 4.62 -16.26 10.13
CA MET A 50 3.18 -16.08 9.97
C MET A 50 2.45 -17.42 9.76
N ASP A 51 3.08 -18.41 9.13
CA ASP A 51 2.52 -19.76 8.99
C ASP A 51 2.21 -20.41 10.34
N ARG A 52 2.96 -20.04 11.38
CA ARG A 52 2.76 -20.47 12.76
C ARG A 52 1.81 -19.58 13.57
N GLY A 53 1.43 -18.42 13.01
CA GLY A 53 0.46 -17.50 13.58
C GLY A 53 -0.98 -17.97 13.37
N THR A 54 -1.92 -17.31 14.03
CA THR A 54 -3.35 -17.64 13.97
C THR A 54 -4.13 -16.73 13.03
N ASP A 55 -3.84 -15.43 13.02
CA ASP A 55 -4.62 -14.43 12.24
C ASP A 55 -4.16 -14.32 10.78
N LYS A 56 -2.88 -14.58 10.52
CA LYS A 56 -2.25 -14.59 9.17
C LYS A 56 -2.65 -13.41 8.30
N LYS A 57 -2.54 -12.19 8.85
CA LYS A 57 -3.02 -10.98 8.22
C LYS A 57 -1.87 -10.13 7.66
N ILE A 58 -1.95 -9.76 6.38
CA ILE A 58 -0.98 -8.89 5.71
C ILE A 58 -1.69 -7.62 5.26
N CYS A 59 -1.28 -6.47 5.82
CA CYS A 59 -1.89 -5.18 5.57
C CYS A 59 -0.88 -4.25 4.89
N CYS A 60 -1.26 -3.62 3.79
CA CYS A 60 -0.38 -2.71 3.06
C CYS A 60 -0.99 -1.31 2.99
N ILE A 61 -0.21 -0.30 3.39
CA ILE A 61 -0.54 1.09 3.14
C ILE A 61 -0.24 1.40 1.67
N SER A 62 -1.30 1.39 0.88
CA SER A 62 -1.27 1.74 -0.53
C SER A 62 -1.65 3.22 -0.73
N SER A 63 -2.22 3.55 -1.85
CA SER A 63 -2.70 4.91 -2.17
C SER A 63 -3.74 4.83 -3.27
N GLU A 64 -4.66 5.81 -3.33
CA GLU A 64 -5.53 6.02 -4.48
C GLU A 64 -4.71 6.28 -5.76
N ALA A 65 -3.47 6.78 -5.63
CA ALA A 65 -2.52 6.92 -6.73
C ALA A 65 -2.19 5.60 -7.46
N GLY A 66 -2.43 4.46 -6.80
CA GLY A 66 -2.29 3.13 -7.43
C GLY A 66 -3.54 2.67 -8.19
N SER A 67 -4.60 3.47 -8.24
CA SER A 67 -5.80 3.21 -9.03
C SER A 67 -5.65 3.76 -10.46
N ILE A 68 -5.78 2.90 -11.45
CA ILE A 68 -5.80 3.33 -12.87
C ILE A 68 -7.17 3.94 -13.19
N GLY A 69 -8.24 3.37 -12.61
CA GLY A 69 -9.61 3.78 -12.89
C GLY A 69 -9.98 5.18 -12.41
N THR A 70 -9.27 5.71 -11.42
CA THR A 70 -9.49 7.07 -10.87
C THR A 70 -8.31 8.01 -11.07
N CYS A 71 -7.34 7.64 -11.91
CA CYS A 71 -6.13 8.44 -12.12
C CYS A 71 -6.49 9.80 -12.76
N TRP A 72 -6.20 10.87 -12.04
CA TRP A 72 -6.37 12.26 -12.49
C TRP A 72 -5.03 13.02 -12.58
N ARG A 73 -3.93 12.40 -12.10
CA ARG A 73 -2.62 13.03 -12.02
C ARG A 73 -1.98 13.18 -13.40
N GLU A 74 -1.32 14.29 -13.61
CA GLU A 74 -0.56 14.62 -14.83
C GLU A 74 0.94 14.40 -14.66
N ASP A 75 1.40 14.27 -13.41
CA ASP A 75 2.77 14.02 -13.00
C ASP A 75 2.82 12.86 -11.96
N GLU A 76 3.82 12.76 -11.11
CA GLU A 76 3.98 11.69 -10.11
C GLU A 76 3.98 10.25 -10.70
N THR A 77 4.41 10.11 -11.96
CA THR A 77 4.38 8.84 -12.69
C THR A 77 5.03 7.69 -11.90
N GLU A 78 6.18 7.94 -11.28
CA GLU A 78 6.90 6.90 -10.53
C GLU A 78 6.15 6.45 -9.28
N TYR A 79 5.51 7.36 -8.56
CA TYR A 79 4.72 7.01 -7.38
C TYR A 79 3.48 6.21 -7.76
N CYS A 80 2.72 6.69 -8.75
CA CYS A 80 1.53 6.00 -9.27
C CYS A 80 1.87 4.59 -9.74
N MET A 81 2.91 4.44 -10.55
CA MET A 81 3.40 3.13 -11.00
C MET A 81 3.76 2.21 -9.83
N SER A 82 4.44 2.75 -8.81
CA SER A 82 4.87 1.95 -7.66
C SER A 82 3.70 1.44 -6.83
N LYS A 83 2.67 2.27 -6.63
CA LYS A 83 1.46 1.88 -5.89
C LYS A 83 0.56 0.94 -6.69
N ALA A 84 0.46 1.12 -8.01
CA ALA A 84 -0.20 0.16 -8.89
C ALA A 84 0.52 -1.20 -8.90
N ALA A 85 1.86 -1.20 -8.94
CA ALA A 85 2.67 -2.41 -8.86
C ALA A 85 2.48 -3.14 -7.51
N LEU A 86 2.44 -2.40 -6.39
CA LEU A 86 2.12 -2.94 -5.06
C LEU A 86 0.73 -3.61 -5.09
N ASN A 87 -0.29 -2.91 -5.59
CA ASN A 87 -1.66 -3.42 -5.66
C ASN A 87 -1.73 -4.72 -6.46
N ALA A 88 -1.13 -4.75 -7.65
CA ALA A 88 -1.09 -5.93 -8.52
C ALA A 88 -0.34 -7.10 -7.87
N GLY A 89 0.83 -6.85 -7.29
CA GLY A 89 1.62 -7.88 -6.59
C GLY A 89 0.85 -8.49 -5.42
N MET A 90 0.23 -7.67 -4.58
CA MET A 90 -0.55 -8.14 -3.45
C MET A 90 -1.84 -8.86 -3.88
N ALA A 91 -2.44 -8.49 -5.02
CA ALA A 91 -3.58 -9.23 -5.56
C ALA A 91 -3.21 -10.67 -5.96
N VAL A 92 -2.05 -10.85 -6.60
CA VAL A 92 -1.53 -12.19 -6.93
C VAL A 92 -1.23 -12.99 -5.66
N LEU A 93 -0.58 -12.38 -4.66
CA LEU A 93 -0.32 -13.03 -3.38
C LEU A 93 -1.61 -13.38 -2.63
N SER A 94 -2.62 -12.51 -2.66
CA SER A 94 -3.94 -12.79 -2.06
C SER A 94 -4.56 -14.04 -2.65
N ASN A 95 -4.59 -14.15 -3.98
CA ASN A 95 -5.11 -15.34 -4.66
C ASN A 95 -4.33 -16.61 -4.27
N ARG A 96 -2.99 -16.52 -4.14
CA ARG A 96 -2.13 -17.66 -3.80
C ARG A 96 -2.26 -18.07 -2.33
N LEU A 97 -2.28 -17.11 -1.40
CA LEU A 97 -2.19 -17.36 0.04
C LEU A 97 -3.55 -17.58 0.71
N LYS A 98 -4.66 -17.19 0.06
CA LYS A 98 -6.02 -17.35 0.59
C LYS A 98 -6.31 -18.79 1.04
N LYS A 99 -5.88 -19.78 0.27
CA LYS A 99 -6.06 -21.21 0.61
C LYS A 99 -5.26 -21.67 1.84
N ASP A 100 -4.23 -20.92 2.22
CA ASP A 100 -3.39 -21.17 3.40
C ASP A 100 -3.88 -20.36 4.62
N GLY A 101 -5.07 -19.70 4.49
CA GLY A 101 -5.75 -18.97 5.56
C GLY A 101 -5.32 -17.52 5.72
N TYR A 102 -4.55 -16.97 4.76
CA TYR A 102 -4.12 -15.58 4.82
C TYR A 102 -5.21 -14.61 4.36
N GLU A 103 -5.30 -13.48 5.06
CA GLU A 103 -6.07 -12.31 4.66
C GLU A 103 -5.10 -11.18 4.26
N ILE A 104 -5.22 -10.66 3.02
CA ILE A 104 -4.46 -9.50 2.57
C ILE A 104 -5.39 -8.29 2.49
N ARG A 105 -4.91 -7.14 2.97
CA ARG A 105 -5.59 -5.85 2.95
C ARG A 105 -4.75 -4.80 2.24
N LEU A 106 -5.38 -4.03 1.35
CA LEU A 106 -4.83 -2.80 0.76
C LEU A 106 -5.63 -1.62 1.27
N TYR A 107 -4.94 -0.57 1.69
CA TYR A 107 -5.57 0.56 2.34
C TYR A 107 -4.97 1.89 1.86
N HIS A 108 -5.84 2.82 1.46
CA HIS A 108 -5.50 4.21 1.21
C HIS A 108 -5.78 5.01 2.48
N PRO A 109 -4.74 5.61 3.10
CA PRO A 109 -4.87 6.28 4.40
C PRO A 109 -5.43 7.70 4.32
N GLY A 110 -5.76 8.20 3.12
CA GLY A 110 -6.05 9.60 2.88
C GLY A 110 -4.79 10.45 2.73
N TRP A 111 -4.96 11.74 2.52
CA TRP A 111 -3.87 12.70 2.50
C TRP A 111 -3.54 13.12 3.93
N MET A 112 -2.29 12.93 4.32
CA MET A 112 -1.84 13.10 5.70
C MET A 112 -0.83 14.24 5.81
N ASN A 113 -0.90 14.94 6.94
CA ASN A 113 0.03 15.99 7.31
C ASN A 113 1.39 15.38 7.69
N THR A 114 2.21 15.05 6.70
CA THR A 114 3.52 14.40 6.82
C THR A 114 4.61 15.22 6.14
N TYR A 115 5.83 14.69 6.15
CA TYR A 115 6.98 15.25 5.44
C TYR A 115 7.34 14.43 4.19
N MET A 116 6.42 13.65 3.64
CA MET A 116 6.69 12.74 2.54
C MET A 116 7.18 13.46 1.27
N MET A 117 6.71 14.70 1.06
CA MET A 117 7.14 15.60 -0.04
C MET A 117 8.36 16.46 0.31
N GLY A 118 9.05 16.18 1.43
CA GLY A 118 10.22 16.95 1.89
C GLY A 118 9.90 18.19 2.73
N THR A 119 8.69 18.72 2.65
CA THR A 119 8.15 19.78 3.52
C THR A 119 6.91 19.28 4.23
N LYS A 120 6.55 19.91 5.36
CA LYS A 120 5.32 19.55 6.06
C LYS A 120 4.13 19.90 5.18
N GLU A 121 3.31 18.88 4.92
CA GLU A 121 2.07 19.04 4.14
C GLU A 121 0.97 19.61 5.03
N ASP A 122 0.10 20.45 4.45
CA ASP A 122 -1.12 20.94 5.10
C ASP A 122 -2.29 20.08 4.59
N ALA A 123 -2.60 19.04 5.36
CA ALA A 123 -3.57 18.03 5.00
C ALA A 123 -4.62 17.86 6.12
N ASP A 124 -5.79 17.35 5.77
CA ASP A 124 -6.93 17.21 6.68
C ASP A 124 -6.71 16.17 7.79
N LEU A 125 -5.87 15.16 7.54
CA LEU A 125 -5.60 14.08 8.48
C LEU A 125 -4.21 14.21 9.10
N ASN A 126 -4.12 14.02 10.42
CA ASN A 126 -2.84 13.80 11.07
C ASN A 126 -2.46 12.30 11.07
N PRO A 127 -1.17 11.95 11.22
CA PRO A 127 -0.72 10.56 11.17
C PRO A 127 -1.36 9.65 12.22
N GLU A 128 -1.64 10.17 13.42
CA GLU A 128 -2.25 9.41 14.51
C GLU A 128 -3.68 9.00 14.18
N GLU A 129 -4.45 9.92 13.60
CA GLU A 129 -5.81 9.64 13.18
C GLU A 129 -5.85 8.69 11.99
N ALA A 130 -5.00 8.89 11.00
CA ALA A 130 -4.86 8.00 9.86
C ALA A 130 -4.49 6.57 10.31
N ALA A 131 -3.55 6.43 11.26
CA ALA A 131 -3.18 5.14 11.82
C ALA A 131 -4.35 4.48 12.57
N ARG A 132 -5.12 5.24 13.35
CA ARG A 132 -6.31 4.74 14.05
C ARG A 132 -7.35 4.21 13.07
N LEU A 133 -7.65 4.95 12.00
CA LEU A 133 -8.59 4.54 10.96
C LEU A 133 -8.11 3.29 10.21
N ALA A 134 -6.80 3.24 9.90
CA ALA A 134 -6.19 2.07 9.26
C ALA A 134 -6.34 0.81 10.13
N LEU A 135 -6.02 0.89 11.43
CA LEU A 135 -6.17 -0.23 12.34
C LEU A 135 -7.63 -0.68 12.46
N GLN A 136 -8.59 0.25 12.54
CA GLN A 136 -10.01 -0.09 12.53
C GLN A 136 -10.41 -0.85 11.27
N SER A 137 -9.89 -0.46 10.10
CA SER A 137 -10.10 -1.18 8.84
C SER A 137 -9.47 -2.58 8.89
N PHE A 138 -8.24 -2.71 9.39
CA PHE A 138 -7.50 -3.98 9.40
C PHE A 138 -8.11 -5.02 10.35
N PHE A 139 -8.73 -4.58 11.44
CA PHE A 139 -9.42 -5.48 12.39
C PHE A 139 -10.88 -5.75 12.03
N LYS A 140 -11.45 -5.04 11.04
CA LYS A 140 -12.82 -5.29 10.61
C LYS A 140 -12.92 -6.66 9.92
N ILE A 141 -13.87 -7.48 10.37
CA ILE A 141 -14.18 -8.75 9.71
C ILE A 141 -14.77 -8.46 8.32
N ARG A 142 -14.28 -9.15 7.29
CA ARG A 142 -14.79 -9.04 5.92
C ARG A 142 -15.16 -10.42 5.38
N GLU A 143 -16.30 -10.45 4.70
CA GLU A 143 -16.76 -11.61 3.93
C GLU A 143 -16.39 -11.51 2.44
N GLN A 144 -15.54 -10.55 2.06
CA GLN A 144 -15.21 -10.32 0.65
C GLN A 144 -14.30 -11.41 0.08
N GLU A 145 -14.72 -11.98 -1.05
CA GLU A 145 -13.94 -12.99 -1.76
C GLU A 145 -12.73 -12.44 -2.52
N LYS A 146 -12.79 -11.17 -2.94
CA LYS A 146 -11.73 -10.51 -3.73
C LYS A 146 -11.06 -9.40 -2.96
N LEU A 147 -9.74 -9.24 -3.20
CA LEU A 147 -8.99 -8.11 -2.69
C LEU A 147 -9.54 -6.80 -3.30
N VAL A 148 -9.67 -5.79 -2.47
CA VAL A 148 -10.07 -4.42 -2.84
C VAL A 148 -9.11 -3.41 -2.24
N LEU A 149 -9.10 -2.20 -2.77
CA LEU A 149 -8.39 -1.07 -2.17
C LEU A 149 -9.37 -0.28 -1.30
N ASP A 150 -9.21 -0.41 0.01
CA ASP A 150 -10.01 0.33 0.99
C ASP A 150 -9.53 1.75 1.14
N SER A 151 -10.47 2.68 1.33
CA SER A 151 -10.19 4.06 1.66
C SER A 151 -10.49 4.36 3.13
N TYR A 152 -9.80 5.37 3.66
CA TYR A 152 -9.94 5.85 5.04
C TYR A 152 -11.37 6.30 5.40
N ASP A 153 -12.15 6.74 4.41
CA ASP A 153 -13.55 7.16 4.54
C ASP A 153 -14.56 5.99 4.47
N GLY A 154 -14.07 4.77 4.35
CA GLY A 154 -14.87 3.56 4.26
C GLY A 154 -15.34 3.21 2.84
N SER A 155 -15.00 4.00 1.84
CA SER A 155 -15.27 3.67 0.43
C SER A 155 -14.28 2.63 -0.11
N ILE A 156 -14.60 2.08 -1.29
CA ILE A 156 -13.70 1.20 -2.06
C ILE A 156 -13.24 1.98 -3.28
N ILE A 157 -11.93 2.05 -3.47
CA ILE A 157 -11.33 2.68 -4.64
C ILE A 157 -11.23 1.62 -5.75
N PRO A 158 -11.74 1.89 -6.97
CA PRO A 158 -11.61 0.97 -8.09
C PRO A 158 -10.15 0.83 -8.53
N TRP A 159 -9.87 -0.27 -9.25
CA TRP A 159 -8.52 -0.55 -9.78
C TRP A 159 -8.11 0.35 -10.96
#